data_3eae4d2f3dc042c0a519c825427667b0
#
_entry.id   3eae4d2f3dc042c0a519c825427667b0
#
_cell.length_a   1.000
_cell.length_b   1.000
_cell.length_c   1.000
_cell.angle_alpha   90.00
_cell.angle_beta   90.00
_cell.angle_gamma   90.00
#
_symmetry.space_group_name_H-M   'P 1'
#
loop_
_entity.id
_entity.type
_entity.pdbx_description
1 polymer ?
#
loop_
_entity_poly.entity_id
_entity_poly.type
_entity_poly.pdbx_seq_one_letter_code
_entity_poly.pdbx_strand_id
1 'polypeptide(L)'
;MFKSLKLYPALGIEIDNLLSILISFGYKNQKAVVEEGDFSHRGGIIDIFPTGFEYPVRIEWDDNRINSLHSFDLKKGQNIWQ
;
A
#
# COMPACT_ATOMS: atom_id res chain seq x y z
N MET A 1 -10.25 -11.22 -9.72
CA MET A 1 -10.05 -9.94 -10.44
C MET A 1 -9.90 -8.80 -9.45
N PHE A 2 -8.95 -7.94 -9.69
CA PHE A 2 -8.71 -6.80 -8.81
C PHE A 2 -9.56 -5.61 -9.23
N LYS A 3 -10.07 -4.89 -8.25
CA LYS A 3 -10.87 -3.70 -8.48
C LYS A 3 -9.98 -2.46 -8.31
N SER A 4 -10.43 -1.37 -8.89
CA SER A 4 -9.70 -0.10 -8.75
C SER A 4 -9.96 0.51 -7.39
N LEU A 5 -8.92 1.14 -6.85
CA LEU A 5 -9.00 1.87 -5.60
C LEU A 5 -8.14 3.11 -5.73
N LYS A 6 -8.72 4.26 -5.45
CA LYS A 6 -7.99 5.52 -5.53
C LYS A 6 -7.53 5.94 -4.15
N LEU A 7 -6.23 6.14 -4.00
CA LEU A 7 -5.62 6.59 -2.77
C LEU A 7 -4.80 7.83 -3.07
N TYR A 8 -4.83 8.78 -2.15
CA TYR A 8 -4.10 10.04 -2.32
C TYR A 8 -3.84 10.66 -0.96
N PRO A 9 -2.82 11.53 -0.85
CA PRO A 9 -2.53 12.20 0.42
C PRO A 9 -3.75 12.97 0.93
N ALA A 10 -3.91 12.98 2.25
CA ALA A 10 -5.02 13.61 2.95
C ALA A 10 -6.36 12.88 2.82
N LEU A 11 -6.38 11.74 2.11
CA LEU A 11 -7.61 10.92 2.07
C LEU A 11 -7.93 10.43 3.48
N GLY A 12 -9.16 10.67 3.91
CA GLY A 12 -9.63 10.25 5.22
C GLY A 12 -10.14 8.82 5.20
N ILE A 13 -9.22 7.86 5.24
CA ILE A 13 -9.57 6.45 5.30
C ILE A 13 -8.80 5.81 6.45
N GLU A 14 -9.48 5.02 7.25
CA GLU A 14 -8.84 4.32 8.36
C GLU A 14 -8.07 3.12 7.86
N ILE A 15 -6.96 2.82 8.54
CA ILE A 15 -6.10 1.69 8.18
C ILE A 15 -6.90 0.39 8.12
N ASP A 16 -7.74 0.13 9.13
CA ASP A 16 -8.49 -1.11 9.17
C ASP A 16 -9.44 -1.24 7.99
N ASN A 17 -10.01 -0.13 7.54
CA ASN A 17 -10.86 -0.15 6.36
C ASN A 17 -10.08 -0.52 5.12
N LEU A 18 -8.90 0.08 4.96
CA LEU A 18 -8.07 -0.25 3.80
C LEU A 18 -7.63 -1.71 3.83
N LEU A 19 -7.26 -2.23 5.00
CA LEU A 19 -6.87 -3.63 5.11
C LEU A 19 -8.01 -4.55 4.68
N SER A 20 -9.23 -4.25 5.11
CA SER A 20 -10.39 -5.04 4.71
C SER A 20 -10.63 -4.99 3.20
N ILE A 21 -10.45 -3.81 2.60
CA ILE A 21 -10.61 -3.65 1.16
C ILE A 21 -9.57 -4.48 0.42
N LEU A 22 -8.32 -4.43 0.86
CA LEU A 22 -7.24 -5.18 0.20
C LEU A 22 -7.51 -6.67 0.24
N ILE A 23 -7.96 -7.16 1.39
CA ILE A 23 -8.29 -8.58 1.52
C ILE A 23 -9.45 -8.93 0.57
N SER A 24 -10.46 -8.07 0.50
CA SER A 24 -11.60 -8.31 -0.38
C SER A 24 -11.21 -8.28 -1.86
N PHE A 25 -10.14 -7.56 -2.20
CA PHE A 25 -9.64 -7.50 -3.56
C PHE A 25 -8.74 -8.69 -3.92
N GLY A 26 -8.46 -9.57 -2.94
CA GLY A 26 -7.63 -10.73 -3.18
C GLY A 26 -6.17 -10.55 -2.86
N TYR A 27 -5.79 -9.45 -2.25
CA TYR A 27 -4.40 -9.24 -1.85
C TYR A 27 -4.04 -10.14 -0.68
N LYS A 28 -2.77 -10.53 -0.61
CA LYS A 28 -2.25 -11.40 0.43
C LYS A 28 -1.44 -10.61 1.43
N ASN A 29 -1.69 -10.88 2.72
CA ASN A 29 -0.94 -10.24 3.79
C ASN A 29 0.39 -10.98 3.98
N GLN A 30 1.49 -10.27 3.80
CA GLN A 30 2.84 -10.81 3.93
C GLN A 30 3.60 -9.98 4.97
N LYS A 31 4.71 -10.54 5.47
CA LYS A 31 5.59 -9.76 6.35
C LYS A 31 6.24 -8.61 5.58
N ALA A 32 6.53 -8.83 4.33
CA ALA A 32 7.05 -7.81 3.42
C ALA A 32 6.53 -8.11 2.03
N VAL A 33 6.31 -7.06 1.24
CA VAL A 33 5.83 -7.25 -0.13
C VAL A 33 6.98 -7.74 -0.99
N VAL A 34 6.70 -8.71 -1.86
CA VAL A 34 7.67 -9.32 -2.76
C VAL A 34 7.18 -9.23 -4.20
N GLU A 35 5.89 -9.44 -4.42
CA GLU A 35 5.35 -9.52 -5.77
C GLU A 35 3.96 -8.88 -5.81
N GLU A 36 3.46 -8.69 -7.01
CA GLU A 36 2.13 -8.10 -7.20
C GLU A 36 1.09 -8.92 -6.44
N GLY A 37 0.18 -8.21 -5.79
CA GLY A 37 -0.86 -8.84 -5.00
C GLY A 37 -0.50 -9.00 -3.53
N ASP A 38 0.70 -8.57 -3.13
CA ASP A 38 1.10 -8.62 -1.73
C ASP A 38 0.82 -7.28 -1.05
N PHE A 39 0.55 -7.34 0.25
CA PHE A 39 0.60 -6.14 1.09
C PHE A 39 1.17 -6.52 2.45
N SER A 40 1.72 -5.53 3.14
CA SER A 40 2.20 -5.71 4.50
C SER A 40 1.78 -4.51 5.35
N HIS A 41 1.59 -4.74 6.63
CA HIS A 41 1.11 -3.71 7.55
C HIS A 41 1.98 -3.67 8.79
N ARG A 42 2.50 -2.49 9.11
CA ARG A 42 3.27 -2.28 10.34
C ARG A 42 2.93 -0.91 10.90
N GLY A 43 2.18 -0.90 12.05
CA GLY A 43 1.79 0.35 12.66
C GLY A 43 1.02 1.23 11.72
N GLY A 44 1.48 2.44 11.51
CA GLY A 44 0.84 3.39 10.61
C GLY A 44 1.31 3.31 9.16
N ILE A 45 1.90 2.18 8.74
CA ILE A 45 2.45 2.03 7.41
C ILE A 45 1.86 0.79 6.76
N ILE A 46 1.38 0.93 5.53
CA ILE A 46 0.97 -0.20 4.70
C ILE A 46 1.76 -0.14 3.41
N ASP A 47 2.42 -1.24 3.07
CA ASP A 47 3.07 -1.41 1.78
C ASP A 47 2.18 -2.28 0.92
N ILE A 48 1.95 -1.87 -0.31
CA ILE A 48 1.12 -2.61 -1.26
C ILE A 48 1.89 -2.75 -2.56
N PHE A 49 1.84 -3.94 -3.16
CA PHE A 49 2.35 -4.12 -4.50
C PHE A 49 1.15 -4.27 -5.43
N PRO A 50 0.65 -3.15 -5.98
CA PRO A 50 -0.58 -3.22 -6.77
C PRO A 50 -0.39 -4.01 -8.04
N THR A 51 -1.45 -4.71 -8.44
CA THR A 51 -1.45 -5.49 -9.67
C THR A 51 -1.25 -4.56 -10.86
N GLY A 52 -0.31 -4.91 -11.72
CA GLY A 52 -0.02 -4.10 -12.90
C GLY A 52 1.00 -3.00 -12.67
N PHE A 53 1.43 -2.81 -11.43
CA PHE A 53 2.45 -1.82 -11.11
C PHE A 53 3.84 -2.44 -11.21
N GLU A 54 4.81 -1.62 -11.59
CA GLU A 54 6.19 -2.06 -11.66
C GLU A 54 6.85 -2.05 -10.28
N TYR A 55 6.38 -1.18 -9.38
CA TYR A 55 6.95 -1.00 -8.07
C TYR A 55 5.87 -0.99 -7.01
N PRO A 56 6.20 -1.45 -5.80
CA PRO A 56 5.26 -1.33 -4.68
C PRO A 56 5.14 0.11 -4.22
N VAL A 57 4.09 0.35 -3.44
CA VAL A 57 3.75 1.68 -2.93
C VAL A 57 3.71 1.61 -1.41
N ARG A 58 4.31 2.59 -0.76
CA ARG A 58 4.23 2.73 0.70
C ARG A 58 3.28 3.84 1.05
N ILE A 59 2.35 3.54 1.94
CA ILE A 59 1.36 4.49 2.42
C ILE A 59 1.59 4.70 3.91
N GLU A 60 1.73 5.94 4.32
CA GLU A 60 1.93 6.29 5.73
C GLU A 60 0.76 7.11 6.22
N TRP A 61 0.28 6.79 7.40
CA TRP A 61 -0.85 7.46 8.03
C TRP A 61 -0.40 8.40 9.13
N ASP A 62 -1.15 9.51 9.27
CA ASP A 62 -1.06 10.40 10.40
C ASP A 62 -2.49 10.51 10.93
N ASP A 63 -2.75 9.92 12.09
CA ASP A 63 -4.10 9.74 12.62
C ASP A 63 -4.93 8.92 11.63
N ASN A 64 -6.05 9.45 11.16
CA ASN A 64 -6.95 8.74 10.27
C ASN A 64 -6.84 9.20 8.83
N ARG A 65 -5.72 9.83 8.48
CA ARG A 65 -5.53 10.34 7.12
C ARG A 65 -4.23 9.85 6.54
N ILE A 66 -4.23 9.65 5.25
CA ILE A 66 -3.00 9.31 4.54
C ILE A 66 -2.10 10.55 4.54
N ASN A 67 -0.92 10.41 5.11
CA ASN A 67 0.06 11.47 5.19
C ASN A 67 0.98 11.47 3.98
N SER A 68 1.41 10.31 3.54
CA SER A 68 2.27 10.22 2.38
C SER A 68 2.00 8.94 1.61
N LEU A 69 2.32 8.98 0.33
CA LEU A 69 2.08 7.89 -0.59
C LEU A 69 3.18 7.93 -1.65
N HIS A 70 4.02 6.90 -1.71
CA HIS A 70 5.13 6.90 -2.67
C HIS A 70 5.55 5.49 -3.03
N SER A 71 6.13 5.35 -4.24
CA SER A 71 6.67 4.09 -4.72
C SER A 71 8.07 3.88 -4.16
N PHE A 72 8.48 2.62 -4.08
CA PHE A 72 9.85 2.32 -3.69
C PHE A 72 10.35 1.08 -4.46
N ASP A 73 11.67 0.95 -4.52
CA ASP A 73 12.33 -0.14 -5.24
C ASP A 73 12.75 -1.20 -4.23
N LEU A 74 12.21 -2.42 -4.37
CA LEU A 74 12.53 -3.51 -3.45
C LEU A 74 14.01 -3.86 -3.48
N LYS A 75 14.63 -3.81 -4.65
CA LYS A 75 16.04 -4.19 -4.80
C LYS A 75 16.97 -3.19 -4.12
N LYS A 76 16.64 -1.92 -4.20
CA LYS A 76 17.48 -0.86 -3.65
C LYS A 76 17.06 -0.45 -2.26
N GLY A 77 15.86 -0.81 -1.84
CA GLY A 77 15.34 -0.37 -0.56
C GLY A 77 15.13 1.13 -0.48
N GLN A 78 14.99 1.79 -1.61
CA GLN A 78 14.88 3.23 -1.70
C GLN A 78 13.55 3.64 -2.31
N ASN A 79 13.07 4.80 -1.91
CA ASN A 79 11.89 5.39 -2.50
C ASN A 79 12.15 5.77 -3.95
N ILE A 80 11.14 5.59 -4.78
CA ILE A 80 11.19 5.98 -6.19
C ILE A 80 10.12 7.04 -6.38
N TRP A 81 10.54 8.30 -6.38
CA TRP A 81 9.60 9.37 -6.60
C TRP A 81 10.36 10.60 -7.07
N GLN A 82 9.65 11.43 -7.71
CA GLN A 82 10.25 12.60 -8.35
C GLN A 82 10.01 13.85 -7.52
#